data_e0bf026ba67db13146e9e5c501d5db03
#
_entry.id   e0bf026ba67db13146e9e5c501d5db03
#
_cell.length_a   1.000
_cell.length_b   1.000
_cell.length_c   1.000
_cell.angle_alpha   90.00
_cell.angle_beta   90.00
_cell.angle_gamma   90.00
#
_symmetry.space_group_name_H-M   'P 1'
#
loop_
_entity.id
_entity.type
_entity.pdbx_description
1 polymer ?
#
loop_
_entity_poly.entity_id
_entity_poly.type
_entity_poly.pdbx_seq_one_letter_code
_entity_poly.pdbx_strand_id
1 'polypeptide(L)'
;LSEKAFLDTTIFWLREFGDSATKANTEAFLRGKTKATSSYVQMEINRTVLKDAIFLHSLMQEEGNLPAVFIRLQSYPQTDRRVRRCVELLGRISQQRQLRLADSIAKLENLIVALGQSMYLRDVKVIASGTNCPLSCAQIGYVSGTYGINTSCTRGAPECNVSTYMKSKTSDLKRVLDEIMTVSDLSDLSDLLKEVLVDSQKAKGRNCMVLGDLIICLDSPSDYVIYSSNTKDFEPICRSLAKPFAPLS
;
A
#
# COMPACT_ATOMS: atom_id res chain seq x y z
N LEU A 1 4.44 -6.90 -28.95
CA LEU A 1 3.47 -6.67 -27.88
C LEU A 1 4.20 -6.03 -26.72
N SER A 2 3.66 -4.93 -26.13
CA SER A 2 4.24 -4.32 -24.93
C SER A 2 4.09 -5.28 -23.75
N GLU A 3 5.12 -5.35 -22.91
CA GLU A 3 5.07 -6.10 -21.66
C GLU A 3 3.98 -5.54 -20.75
N LYS A 4 3.23 -6.41 -20.09
CA LYS A 4 2.16 -6.03 -19.16
C LYS A 4 2.67 -6.08 -17.72
N ALA A 5 2.64 -4.94 -17.03
CA ALA A 5 3.13 -4.76 -15.67
C ALA A 5 1.97 -4.60 -14.69
N PHE A 6 1.92 -5.44 -13.66
CA PHE A 6 0.99 -5.29 -12.54
C PHE A 6 1.76 -4.73 -11.35
N LEU A 7 1.35 -3.56 -10.87
CA LEU A 7 2.10 -2.77 -9.92
C LEU A 7 1.55 -2.94 -8.49
N ASP A 8 2.44 -3.29 -7.59
CA ASP A 8 2.21 -3.30 -6.15
C ASP A 8 2.32 -1.89 -5.53
N THR A 9 1.85 -1.74 -4.31
CA THR A 9 1.91 -0.52 -3.49
C THR A 9 3.33 0.05 -3.39
N THR A 10 4.36 -0.81 -3.29
CA THR A 10 5.75 -0.37 -3.17
C THR A 10 6.26 0.34 -4.43
N ILE A 11 5.77 -0.02 -5.61
CA ILE A 11 6.14 0.64 -6.87
C ILE A 11 5.59 2.08 -6.91
N PHE A 12 4.36 2.29 -6.45
CA PHE A 12 3.80 3.64 -6.31
C PHE A 12 4.58 4.46 -5.28
N TRP A 13 5.02 3.82 -4.18
CA TRP A 13 5.88 4.47 -3.21
C TRP A 13 7.20 4.94 -3.83
N LEU A 14 7.87 4.12 -4.65
CA LEU A 14 9.09 4.50 -5.34
C LEU A 14 8.87 5.62 -6.37
N ARG A 15 7.76 5.57 -7.13
CA ARG A 15 7.40 6.60 -8.12
C ARG A 15 7.10 7.96 -7.48
N GLU A 16 6.35 7.98 -6.40
CA GLU A 16 5.85 9.24 -5.82
C GLU A 16 6.80 9.79 -4.74
N PHE A 17 7.43 8.90 -3.97
CA PHE A 17 8.23 9.27 -2.79
C PHE A 17 9.71 8.92 -2.92
N GLY A 18 10.17 8.23 -3.95
CA GLY A 18 11.57 8.01 -4.23
C GLY A 18 12.33 9.34 -4.35
N ASP A 19 13.64 9.33 -4.12
CA ASP A 19 14.50 10.44 -4.53
C ASP A 19 14.49 10.60 -6.06
N SER A 20 15.11 11.65 -6.58
CA SER A 20 15.09 11.95 -8.02
C SER A 20 15.65 10.80 -8.87
N ALA A 21 16.68 10.10 -8.37
CA ALA A 21 17.29 8.97 -9.06
C ALA A 21 16.36 7.76 -9.05
N THR A 22 15.78 7.42 -7.89
CA THR A 22 14.81 6.33 -7.73
C THR A 22 13.58 6.55 -8.61
N LYS A 23 13.03 7.77 -8.63
CA LYS A 23 11.87 8.10 -9.49
C LYS A 23 12.24 7.92 -10.97
N ALA A 24 13.38 8.49 -11.40
CA ALA A 24 13.82 8.39 -12.79
C ALA A 24 14.06 6.92 -13.22
N ASN A 25 14.67 6.12 -12.36
CA ASN A 25 14.92 4.70 -12.60
C ASN A 25 13.61 3.92 -12.69
N THR A 26 12.68 4.16 -11.75
CA THR A 26 11.36 3.50 -11.74
C THR A 26 10.56 3.86 -13.01
N GLU A 27 10.52 5.13 -13.39
CA GLU A 27 9.86 5.56 -14.62
C GLU A 27 10.53 5.02 -15.88
N ALA A 28 11.85 4.99 -15.93
CA ALA A 28 12.60 4.40 -17.06
C ALA A 28 12.29 2.90 -17.20
N PHE A 29 12.23 2.18 -16.07
CA PHE A 29 11.91 0.76 -16.03
C PHE A 29 10.46 0.47 -16.48
N LEU A 30 9.51 1.32 -16.13
CA LEU A 30 8.09 1.17 -16.50
C LEU A 30 7.75 1.71 -17.89
N ARG A 31 8.72 2.38 -18.54
CA ARG A 31 8.49 2.98 -19.87
C ARG A 31 8.16 1.92 -20.90
N GLY A 32 7.11 2.19 -21.70
CA GLY A 32 6.67 1.29 -22.78
C GLY A 32 5.88 0.06 -22.30
N LYS A 33 5.70 -0.12 -20.98
CA LYS A 33 4.89 -1.20 -20.42
C LYS A 33 3.42 -0.78 -20.32
N THR A 34 2.51 -1.73 -20.54
CA THR A 34 1.09 -1.56 -20.20
C THR A 34 0.91 -1.79 -18.71
N LYS A 35 0.59 -0.72 -17.97
CA LYS A 35 0.55 -0.74 -16.51
C LYS A 35 -0.86 -1.00 -15.99
N ALA A 36 -0.98 -1.87 -14.99
CA ALA A 36 -2.20 -2.11 -14.24
C ALA A 36 -1.90 -2.29 -12.74
N THR A 37 -2.92 -2.14 -11.93
CA THR A 37 -2.92 -2.42 -10.49
C THR A 37 -4.32 -2.85 -10.06
N SER A 38 -4.52 -3.25 -8.81
CA SER A 38 -5.87 -3.56 -8.30
C SER A 38 -6.45 -2.42 -7.45
N SER A 39 -7.77 -2.39 -7.33
CA SER A 39 -8.43 -1.51 -6.38
C SER A 39 -8.06 -1.84 -4.92
N TYR A 40 -7.50 -3.03 -4.67
CA TYR A 40 -6.93 -3.37 -3.36
C TYR A 40 -5.67 -2.57 -3.05
N VAL A 41 -4.75 -2.43 -4.01
CA VAL A 41 -3.56 -1.56 -3.89
C VAL A 41 -3.98 -0.10 -3.64
N GLN A 42 -5.03 0.37 -4.32
CA GLN A 42 -5.58 1.70 -4.07
C GLN A 42 -6.08 1.85 -2.62
N MET A 43 -6.76 0.83 -2.10
CA MET A 43 -7.18 0.79 -0.69
C MET A 43 -5.99 0.81 0.26
N GLU A 44 -4.92 0.07 -0.03
CA GLU A 44 -3.70 0.08 0.79
C GLU A 44 -3.06 1.47 0.83
N ILE A 45 -2.94 2.16 -0.30
CA ILE A 45 -2.41 3.52 -0.36
C ILE A 45 -3.26 4.46 0.50
N ASN A 46 -4.58 4.36 0.43
CA ASN A 46 -5.49 5.18 1.24
C ASN A 46 -5.32 4.90 2.75
N ARG A 47 -5.19 3.63 3.14
CA ARG A 47 -5.08 3.24 4.55
C ARG A 47 -3.70 3.45 5.16
N THR A 48 -2.68 3.53 4.35
CA THR A 48 -1.29 3.68 4.80
C THR A 48 -0.75 5.05 4.42
N VAL A 49 -0.38 5.25 3.18
CA VAL A 49 0.35 6.43 2.72
C VAL A 49 -0.44 7.71 2.94
N LEU A 50 -1.68 7.75 2.46
CA LEU A 50 -2.53 8.93 2.58
C LEU A 50 -2.87 9.24 4.04
N LYS A 51 -3.21 8.21 4.82
CA LYS A 51 -3.51 8.38 6.25
C LYS A 51 -2.29 8.87 7.04
N ASP A 52 -1.10 8.37 6.72
CA ASP A 52 0.14 8.79 7.37
C ASP A 52 0.54 10.21 6.96
N ALA A 53 0.30 10.60 5.70
CA ALA A 53 0.50 11.98 5.24
C ALA A 53 -0.44 12.97 5.97
N ILE A 54 -1.71 12.60 6.15
CA ILE A 54 -2.68 13.40 6.91
C ILE A 54 -2.26 13.52 8.39
N PHE A 55 -1.83 12.43 9.00
CA PHE A 55 -1.34 12.44 10.39
C PHE A 55 -0.11 13.35 10.52
N LEU A 56 0.86 13.23 9.60
CA LEU A 56 2.05 14.08 9.61
C LEU A 56 1.68 15.57 9.41
N HIS A 57 0.72 15.87 8.53
CA HIS A 57 0.23 17.23 8.30
C HIS A 57 -0.34 17.83 9.60
N SER A 58 -1.22 17.10 10.30
CA SER A 58 -1.78 17.56 11.57
C SER A 58 -0.68 17.83 12.61
N LEU A 59 0.30 16.93 12.70
CA LEU A 59 1.43 17.08 13.61
C LEU A 59 2.28 18.32 13.28
N MET A 60 2.53 18.60 11.99
CA MET A 60 3.27 19.78 11.56
C MET A 60 2.54 21.09 11.86
N GLN A 61 1.20 21.08 11.78
CA GLN A 61 0.37 22.23 12.16
C GLN A 61 0.40 22.48 13.67
N GLU A 62 0.41 21.43 14.50
CA GLU A 62 0.42 21.52 15.95
C GLU A 62 1.76 22.02 16.52
N GLU A 63 2.88 21.52 16.00
CA GLU A 63 4.21 21.72 16.59
C GLU A 63 4.90 23.03 16.18
N GLY A 64 4.49 23.63 15.09
CA GLY A 64 4.96 24.95 14.64
C GLY A 64 6.43 25.03 14.15
N ASN A 65 7.23 23.97 14.26
CA ASN A 65 8.59 23.89 13.70
C ASN A 65 9.03 22.44 13.44
N LEU A 66 9.92 22.23 12.47
CA LEU A 66 10.36 20.88 12.07
C LEU A 66 11.11 20.11 13.18
N PRO A 67 12.02 20.71 13.97
CA PRO A 67 12.64 20.01 15.08
C PRO A 67 11.64 19.46 16.10
N ALA A 68 10.60 20.23 16.46
CA ALA A 68 9.56 19.77 17.38
C ALA A 68 8.76 18.60 16.78
N VAL A 69 8.44 18.63 15.47
CA VAL A 69 7.81 17.50 14.78
C VAL A 69 8.67 16.23 14.89
N PHE A 70 9.98 16.34 14.68
CA PHE A 70 10.90 15.21 14.85
C PHE A 70 10.91 14.67 16.27
N ILE A 71 11.03 15.54 17.28
CA ILE A 71 10.99 15.15 18.69
C ILE A 71 9.67 14.46 19.02
N ARG A 72 8.55 15.00 18.53
CA ARG A 72 7.23 14.42 18.72
C ARG A 72 7.12 13.03 18.07
N LEU A 73 7.61 12.86 16.84
CA LEU A 73 7.64 11.54 16.19
C LEU A 73 8.51 10.54 16.97
N GLN A 74 9.65 10.97 17.53
CA GLN A 74 10.52 10.12 18.33
C GLN A 74 9.88 9.71 19.68
N SER A 75 8.92 10.48 20.20
CA SER A 75 8.20 10.13 21.43
C SER A 75 7.22 8.96 21.27
N TYR A 76 6.88 8.56 20.05
CA TYR A 76 6.07 7.37 19.78
C TYR A 76 6.94 6.11 19.81
N PRO A 77 6.34 4.92 20.06
CA PRO A 77 7.08 3.66 19.99
C PRO A 77 7.77 3.47 18.64
N GLN A 78 9.07 3.17 18.65
CA GLN A 78 9.87 2.97 17.42
C GLN A 78 9.43 1.73 16.62
N THR A 79 8.68 0.83 17.24
CA THR A 79 8.04 -0.33 16.59
C THR A 79 6.80 0.06 15.77
N ASP A 80 6.27 1.28 15.94
CA ASP A 80 5.12 1.75 15.17
C ASP A 80 5.54 2.01 13.71
N ARG A 81 5.01 1.19 12.81
CA ARG A 81 5.26 1.30 11.36
C ARG A 81 4.83 2.66 10.79
N ARG A 82 3.79 3.27 11.36
CA ARG A 82 3.33 4.62 10.97
C ARG A 82 4.42 5.66 11.25
N VAL A 83 4.99 5.64 12.45
CA VAL A 83 6.04 6.59 12.83
C VAL A 83 7.22 6.51 11.87
N ARG A 84 7.70 5.30 11.57
CA ARG A 84 8.79 5.11 10.60
C ARG A 84 8.47 5.70 9.23
N ARG A 85 7.26 5.46 8.69
CA ARG A 85 6.84 6.03 7.41
C ARG A 85 6.71 7.56 7.46
N CYS A 86 6.21 8.11 8.58
CA CYS A 86 6.15 9.57 8.77
C CYS A 86 7.54 10.21 8.82
N VAL A 87 8.51 9.58 9.50
CA VAL A 87 9.91 10.04 9.53
C VAL A 87 10.51 9.99 8.12
N GLU A 88 10.30 8.91 7.38
CA GLU A 88 10.77 8.78 6.00
C GLU A 88 10.12 9.84 5.10
N LEU A 89 8.81 10.04 5.19
CA LEU A 89 8.07 11.04 4.43
C LEU A 89 8.55 12.46 4.76
N LEU A 90 8.71 12.78 6.05
CA LEU A 90 9.24 14.07 6.49
C LEU A 90 10.67 14.29 5.96
N GLY A 91 11.54 13.29 6.04
CA GLY A 91 12.89 13.35 5.48
C GLY A 91 12.89 13.66 3.98
N ARG A 92 12.01 13.01 3.22
CA ARG A 92 11.89 13.24 1.76
C ARG A 92 11.34 14.62 1.41
N ILE A 93 10.34 15.11 2.15
CA ILE A 93 9.78 16.45 1.96
C ILE A 93 10.83 17.52 2.31
N SER A 94 11.65 17.27 3.34
CA SER A 94 12.64 18.20 3.91
C SER A 94 14.04 18.11 3.25
N GLN A 95 14.24 17.32 2.20
CA GLN A 95 15.57 17.07 1.58
C GLN A 95 16.30 18.31 1.08
N GLN A 96 15.65 19.44 0.92
CA GLN A 96 16.31 20.72 0.65
C GLN A 96 16.72 21.36 1.99
N ARG A 97 18.00 21.46 2.25
CA ARG A 97 18.69 21.85 3.50
C ARG A 97 18.22 23.13 4.22
N GLN A 98 17.16 23.82 3.76
CA GLN A 98 16.63 25.07 4.33
C GLN A 98 15.12 25.21 4.17
N LEU A 99 14.36 24.10 4.03
CA LEU A 99 12.92 24.22 3.92
C LEU A 99 12.33 24.74 5.24
N ARG A 100 11.59 25.84 5.12
CA ARG A 100 10.75 26.35 6.20
C ARG A 100 9.60 25.37 6.45
N LEU A 101 9.08 25.35 7.67
CA LEU A 101 7.92 24.51 8.00
C LEU A 101 6.76 24.74 7.02
N ALA A 102 6.46 26.01 6.69
CA ALA A 102 5.38 26.36 5.77
C ALA A 102 5.55 25.73 4.37
N ASP A 103 6.78 25.69 3.84
CA ASP A 103 7.06 25.07 2.54
C ASP A 103 6.88 23.54 2.59
N SER A 104 7.23 22.94 3.74
CA SER A 104 7.06 21.51 3.97
C SER A 104 5.58 21.13 4.11
N ILE A 105 4.79 21.97 4.80
CA ILE A 105 3.33 21.82 4.90
C ILE A 105 2.72 21.92 3.51
N ALA A 106 3.04 22.94 2.73
CA ALA A 106 2.48 23.11 1.37
C ALA A 106 2.81 21.92 0.45
N LYS A 107 4.04 21.36 0.53
CA LYS A 107 4.39 20.14 -0.21
C LYS A 107 3.57 18.94 0.24
N LEU A 108 3.34 18.81 1.54
CA LEU A 108 2.55 17.70 2.10
C LEU A 108 1.07 17.83 1.71
N GLU A 109 0.51 19.04 1.69
CA GLU A 109 -0.85 19.34 1.22
C GLU A 109 -1.02 18.97 -0.25
N ASN A 110 -0.08 19.38 -1.11
CA ASN A 110 -0.09 18.99 -2.52
C ASN A 110 -0.06 17.47 -2.69
N LEU A 111 0.71 16.78 -1.87
CA LEU A 111 0.78 15.33 -1.86
C LEU A 111 -0.55 14.70 -1.42
N ILE A 112 -1.15 15.17 -0.32
CA ILE A 112 -2.44 14.69 0.18
C ILE A 112 -3.52 14.85 -0.91
N VAL A 113 -3.57 16.01 -1.56
CA VAL A 113 -4.50 16.26 -2.66
C VAL A 113 -4.25 15.32 -3.84
N ALA A 114 -3.00 15.16 -4.26
CA ALA A 114 -2.64 14.28 -5.38
C ALA A 114 -3.00 12.81 -5.09
N LEU A 115 -2.73 12.32 -3.88
CA LEU A 115 -3.12 10.98 -3.45
C LEU A 115 -4.64 10.81 -3.40
N GLY A 116 -5.36 11.77 -2.83
CA GLY A 116 -6.82 11.74 -2.75
C GLY A 116 -7.52 11.78 -4.10
N GLN A 117 -6.92 12.47 -5.06
CA GLN A 117 -7.39 12.48 -6.45
C GLN A 117 -6.88 11.30 -7.27
N SER A 118 -6.17 10.36 -6.65
CA SER A 118 -5.58 9.18 -7.30
C SER A 118 -4.69 9.53 -8.50
N MET A 119 -4.01 10.68 -8.47
CA MET A 119 -3.17 11.16 -9.57
C MET A 119 -2.00 10.20 -9.89
N TYR A 120 -1.58 9.40 -8.92
CA TYR A 120 -0.58 8.34 -9.10
C TYR A 120 -1.04 7.21 -10.04
N LEU A 121 -2.37 7.13 -10.32
CA LEU A 121 -2.97 6.14 -11.22
C LEU A 121 -3.20 6.64 -12.65
N ARG A 122 -2.84 7.89 -12.99
CA ARG A 122 -3.21 8.52 -14.28
C ARG A 122 -2.80 7.77 -15.54
N ASP A 123 -1.80 6.91 -15.46
CA ASP A 123 -1.31 6.07 -16.58
C ASP A 123 -1.38 4.57 -16.27
N VAL A 124 -2.21 4.21 -15.27
CA VAL A 124 -2.32 2.84 -14.76
C VAL A 124 -3.78 2.41 -14.78
N LYS A 125 -4.07 1.27 -15.42
CA LYS A 125 -5.41 0.68 -15.41
C LYS A 125 -5.69 0.07 -14.03
N VAL A 126 -6.77 0.48 -13.39
CA VAL A 126 -7.23 -0.14 -12.14
C VAL A 126 -8.13 -1.32 -12.46
N ILE A 127 -7.77 -2.50 -11.97
CA ILE A 127 -8.56 -3.73 -12.04
C ILE A 127 -9.34 -3.86 -10.73
N ALA A 128 -10.63 -4.14 -10.83
CA ALA A 128 -11.46 -4.33 -9.64
C ALA A 128 -10.99 -5.58 -8.86
N SER A 129 -10.67 -5.37 -7.58
CA SER A 129 -10.35 -6.49 -6.69
C SER A 129 -11.61 -7.30 -6.34
N GLY A 130 -11.46 -8.62 -6.28
CA GLY A 130 -12.54 -9.48 -5.80
C GLY A 130 -12.96 -9.21 -4.36
N THR A 131 -12.16 -8.49 -3.59
CA THR A 131 -12.48 -8.09 -2.20
C THR A 131 -13.55 -7.00 -2.12
N ASN A 132 -13.76 -6.24 -3.20
CA ASN A 132 -14.70 -5.11 -3.26
C ASN A 132 -14.63 -4.20 -2.02
N CYS A 133 -13.42 -3.74 -1.67
CA CYS A 133 -13.20 -2.96 -0.46
C CYS A 133 -13.70 -1.52 -0.65
N PRO A 134 -14.64 -1.01 0.17
CA PRO A 134 -15.16 0.35 0.05
C PRO A 134 -14.10 1.43 0.28
N LEU A 135 -13.01 1.09 0.96
CA LEU A 135 -11.91 2.03 1.24
C LEU A 135 -11.02 2.32 0.01
N SER A 136 -11.18 1.58 -1.09
CA SER A 136 -10.50 1.89 -2.35
C SER A 136 -10.93 3.26 -2.91
N CYS A 137 -12.16 3.68 -2.64
CA CYS A 137 -12.75 4.95 -3.05
C CYS A 137 -12.86 5.97 -1.90
N ALA A 138 -12.02 5.85 -0.87
CA ALA A 138 -12.08 6.73 0.30
C ALA A 138 -11.87 8.20 -0.10
N GLN A 139 -12.78 9.07 0.36
CA GLN A 139 -12.72 10.50 0.08
C GLN A 139 -12.00 11.25 1.20
N ILE A 140 -11.22 12.25 0.81
CA ILE A 140 -10.61 13.18 1.75
C ILE A 140 -11.61 14.29 2.08
N GLY A 141 -11.83 14.50 3.37
CA GLY A 141 -12.48 15.70 3.89
C GLY A 141 -11.45 16.77 4.24
N TYR A 142 -11.80 18.04 4.06
CA TYR A 142 -11.02 19.16 4.58
C TYR A 142 -11.95 20.09 5.33
N VAL A 143 -11.74 20.19 6.64
CA VAL A 143 -12.59 21.00 7.52
C VAL A 143 -11.70 21.79 8.48
N SER A 144 -11.88 23.10 8.54
CA SER A 144 -11.19 24.00 9.48
C SER A 144 -9.66 23.84 9.49
N GLY A 145 -9.05 23.75 8.30
CA GLY A 145 -7.59 23.61 8.17
C GLY A 145 -7.05 22.19 8.34
N THR A 146 -7.91 21.21 8.61
CA THR A 146 -7.50 19.84 8.90
C THR A 146 -8.03 18.88 7.84
N TYR A 147 -7.15 18.03 7.32
CA TYR A 147 -7.52 16.90 6.47
C TYR A 147 -8.03 15.73 7.31
N GLY A 148 -9.04 15.05 6.78
CA GLY A 148 -9.57 13.83 7.38
C GLY A 148 -9.83 12.77 6.31
N ILE A 149 -9.66 11.52 6.68
CA ILE A 149 -10.01 10.38 5.83
C ILE A 149 -10.61 9.27 6.70
N ASN A 150 -11.74 8.71 6.25
CA ASN A 150 -12.26 7.52 6.89
C ASN A 150 -11.60 6.28 6.30
N THR A 151 -10.69 5.69 7.05
CA THR A 151 -10.01 4.43 6.71
C THR A 151 -10.34 3.30 7.67
N SER A 152 -11.35 3.47 8.50
CA SER A 152 -11.78 2.45 9.46
C SER A 152 -12.47 1.31 8.74
N CYS A 153 -11.89 0.11 8.82
CA CYS A 153 -12.52 -1.11 8.37
C CYS A 153 -13.48 -1.61 9.45
N THR A 154 -14.77 -1.43 9.26
CA THR A 154 -15.79 -2.02 10.13
C THR A 154 -15.99 -3.48 9.76
N ARG A 155 -15.81 -4.39 10.73
CA ARG A 155 -16.18 -5.80 10.55
C ARG A 155 -17.69 -5.86 10.23
N GLY A 156 -18.03 -6.29 9.02
CA GLY A 156 -19.42 -6.39 8.60
C GLY A 156 -19.91 -5.27 7.69
N ALA A 157 -19.02 -4.41 7.14
CA ALA A 157 -19.39 -3.56 6.01
C ALA A 157 -19.99 -4.45 4.92
N PRO A 158 -21.26 -4.24 4.52
CA PRO A 158 -21.96 -5.15 3.61
C PRO A 158 -21.29 -5.25 2.23
N GLU A 159 -20.55 -4.23 1.85
CA GLU A 159 -19.83 -4.17 0.57
C GLU A 159 -18.52 -4.97 0.58
N CYS A 160 -17.96 -5.30 1.77
CA CYS A 160 -16.68 -6.00 1.87
C CYS A 160 -16.82 -7.50 1.59
N ASN A 161 -16.33 -7.93 0.44
CA ASN A 161 -16.42 -9.31 -0.03
C ASN A 161 -15.18 -10.16 0.25
N VAL A 162 -14.24 -9.70 1.08
CA VAL A 162 -12.96 -10.41 1.29
C VAL A 162 -13.15 -11.88 1.69
N SER A 163 -14.10 -12.21 2.56
CA SER A 163 -14.34 -13.60 2.96
C SER A 163 -14.92 -14.46 1.83
N THR A 164 -15.84 -13.92 1.04
CA THR A 164 -16.38 -14.60 -0.15
C THR A 164 -15.30 -14.79 -1.20
N TYR A 165 -14.46 -13.76 -1.40
CA TYR A 165 -13.32 -13.82 -2.32
C TYR A 165 -12.32 -14.90 -1.89
N MET A 166 -11.89 -14.92 -0.63
CA MET A 166 -10.99 -15.97 -0.12
C MET A 166 -11.61 -17.36 -0.26
N LYS A 167 -12.90 -17.52 0.04
CA LYS A 167 -13.59 -18.79 -0.17
C LYS A 167 -13.58 -19.24 -1.62
N SER A 168 -13.75 -18.33 -2.57
CA SER A 168 -13.68 -18.65 -4.02
C SER A 168 -12.28 -19.07 -4.49
N LYS A 169 -11.24 -18.74 -3.71
CA LYS A 169 -9.82 -19.01 -4.01
C LYS A 169 -9.23 -20.17 -3.19
N THR A 170 -10.07 -21.02 -2.57
CA THR A 170 -9.61 -22.09 -1.67
C THR A 170 -8.51 -22.96 -2.24
N SER A 171 -8.54 -23.32 -3.53
CA SER A 171 -7.48 -24.13 -4.16
C SER A 171 -6.15 -23.37 -4.25
N ASP A 172 -6.21 -22.07 -4.58
CA ASP A 172 -5.03 -21.21 -4.63
C ASP A 172 -4.44 -21.03 -3.24
N LEU A 173 -5.29 -20.78 -2.22
CA LEU A 173 -4.86 -20.63 -0.83
C LEU A 173 -4.14 -21.87 -0.29
N LYS A 174 -4.60 -23.07 -0.65
CA LYS A 174 -3.93 -24.33 -0.26
C LYS A 174 -2.54 -24.42 -0.89
N ARG A 175 -2.41 -24.14 -2.20
CA ARG A 175 -1.12 -24.15 -2.88
C ARG A 175 -0.13 -23.15 -2.27
N VAL A 176 -0.62 -21.94 -1.96
CA VAL A 176 0.20 -20.92 -1.29
C VAL A 176 0.62 -21.40 0.09
N LEU A 177 -0.30 -21.94 0.90
CA LEU A 177 0.01 -22.44 2.23
C LEU A 177 1.09 -23.52 2.18
N ASP A 178 0.96 -24.49 1.27
CA ASP A 178 1.92 -25.58 1.12
C ASP A 178 3.35 -25.06 0.79
N GLU A 179 3.45 -23.98 0.00
CA GLU A 179 4.73 -23.36 -0.35
C GLU A 179 5.34 -22.56 0.79
N ILE A 180 4.51 -21.76 1.51
CA ILE A 180 5.03 -20.79 2.48
C ILE A 180 5.20 -21.36 3.91
N MET A 181 4.67 -22.54 4.20
CA MET A 181 4.73 -23.15 5.56
C MET A 181 6.14 -23.23 6.16
N THR A 182 7.16 -23.30 5.32
CA THR A 182 8.57 -23.40 5.73
C THR A 182 9.31 -22.05 5.69
N VAL A 183 8.63 -20.97 5.26
CA VAL A 183 9.22 -19.64 5.14
C VAL A 183 8.96 -18.85 6.42
N SER A 184 9.98 -18.65 7.25
CA SER A 184 9.86 -17.99 8.56
C SER A 184 9.27 -16.59 8.50
N ASP A 185 9.64 -15.82 7.46
CA ASP A 185 9.18 -14.44 7.28
C ASP A 185 7.67 -14.36 6.96
N LEU A 186 7.05 -15.48 6.53
CA LEU A 186 5.63 -15.59 6.18
C LEU A 186 4.80 -16.39 7.22
N SER A 187 5.33 -16.59 8.44
CA SER A 187 4.62 -17.33 9.48
C SER A 187 3.24 -16.76 9.80
N ASP A 188 3.11 -15.43 9.94
CA ASP A 188 1.83 -14.79 10.21
C ASP A 188 0.80 -15.04 9.08
N LEU A 189 1.25 -15.02 7.82
CA LEU A 189 0.40 -15.33 6.66
C LEU A 189 0.02 -16.82 6.66
N SER A 190 0.98 -17.71 6.91
CA SER A 190 0.77 -19.16 6.98
C SER A 190 -0.28 -19.53 8.03
N ASP A 191 -0.17 -18.98 9.24
CA ASP A 191 -1.10 -19.27 10.32
C ASP A 191 -2.49 -18.72 10.03
N LEU A 192 -2.56 -17.49 9.49
CA LEU A 192 -3.82 -16.92 9.06
C LEU A 192 -4.49 -17.73 7.94
N LEU A 193 -3.72 -18.26 6.97
CA LEU A 193 -4.28 -19.08 5.89
C LEU A 193 -4.90 -20.37 6.42
N LYS A 194 -4.30 -21.02 7.42
CA LYS A 194 -4.90 -22.18 8.10
C LYS A 194 -6.27 -21.84 8.68
N GLU A 195 -6.38 -20.69 9.36
CA GLU A 195 -7.67 -20.22 9.91
C GLU A 195 -8.69 -19.89 8.81
N VAL A 196 -8.27 -19.18 7.76
CA VAL A 196 -9.14 -18.74 6.65
C VAL A 196 -9.66 -19.93 5.84
N LEU A 197 -8.87 -20.98 5.69
CA LEU A 197 -9.29 -22.23 5.01
C LEU A 197 -10.36 -22.98 5.79
N VAL A 198 -10.39 -22.85 7.12
CA VAL A 198 -11.45 -23.41 7.99
C VAL A 198 -12.67 -22.47 8.03
N ASP A 199 -12.42 -21.17 8.23
CA ASP A 199 -13.47 -20.15 8.32
C ASP A 199 -13.03 -18.87 7.57
N SER A 200 -13.59 -18.67 6.38
CA SER A 200 -13.25 -17.51 5.54
C SER A 200 -13.60 -16.15 6.17
N GLN A 201 -14.44 -16.09 7.22
CA GLN A 201 -14.73 -14.85 7.95
C GLN A 201 -13.48 -14.31 8.69
N LYS A 202 -12.52 -15.19 8.98
CA LYS A 202 -11.22 -14.82 9.56
C LYS A 202 -10.41 -13.88 8.66
N ALA A 203 -10.70 -13.81 7.35
CA ALA A 203 -10.05 -12.88 6.43
C ALA A 203 -10.39 -11.39 6.67
N LYS A 204 -11.42 -11.08 7.49
CA LYS A 204 -11.92 -9.71 7.70
C LYS A 204 -11.09 -8.89 8.71
N GLY A 205 -11.25 -7.58 8.65
CA GLY A 205 -10.65 -6.63 9.60
C GLY A 205 -9.14 -6.48 9.40
N ARG A 206 -8.36 -6.62 10.47
CA ARG A 206 -6.89 -6.52 10.40
C ARG A 206 -6.26 -7.64 9.57
N ASN A 207 -6.86 -8.80 9.57
CA ASN A 207 -6.37 -9.96 8.84
C ASN A 207 -6.36 -9.73 7.32
N CYS A 208 -7.28 -8.89 6.81
CA CYS A 208 -7.26 -8.48 5.40
C CYS A 208 -5.92 -7.81 5.01
N MET A 209 -5.25 -7.12 5.93
CA MET A 209 -3.95 -6.51 5.66
C MET A 209 -2.80 -7.53 5.66
N VAL A 210 -2.91 -8.58 6.47
CA VAL A 210 -1.93 -9.70 6.45
C VAL A 210 -2.05 -10.48 5.14
N LEU A 211 -3.25 -10.55 4.57
CA LEU A 211 -3.51 -11.17 3.27
C LEU A 211 -3.15 -10.26 2.08
N GLY A 212 -2.63 -9.05 2.31
CA GLY A 212 -2.46 -8.01 1.30
C GLY A 212 -1.71 -8.47 0.06
N ASP A 213 -0.48 -8.92 0.23
CA ASP A 213 0.38 -9.35 -0.88
C ASP A 213 -0.23 -10.54 -1.65
N LEU A 214 -0.88 -11.46 -0.92
CA LEU A 214 -1.61 -12.57 -1.54
C LEU A 214 -2.82 -12.07 -2.36
N ILE A 215 -3.60 -11.12 -1.85
CA ILE A 215 -4.73 -10.54 -2.58
C ILE A 215 -4.24 -9.86 -3.86
N ILE A 216 -3.15 -9.10 -3.79
CA ILE A 216 -2.54 -8.45 -4.95
C ILE A 216 -2.11 -9.50 -6.00
N CYS A 217 -1.47 -10.59 -5.57
CA CYS A 217 -1.12 -11.70 -6.45
C CYS A 217 -2.35 -12.36 -7.09
N LEU A 218 -3.42 -12.60 -6.32
CA LEU A 218 -4.66 -13.20 -6.81
C LEU A 218 -5.42 -12.28 -7.78
N ASP A 219 -5.37 -10.96 -7.57
CA ASP A 219 -6.01 -9.96 -8.44
C ASP A 219 -5.27 -9.76 -9.76
N SER A 220 -3.97 -10.05 -9.81
CA SER A 220 -3.17 -9.90 -11.02
C SER A 220 -3.64 -10.87 -12.11
N PRO A 221 -3.94 -10.40 -13.35
CA PRO A 221 -4.20 -11.30 -14.46
C PRO A 221 -2.98 -12.16 -14.79
N SER A 222 -3.21 -13.37 -15.35
CA SER A 222 -2.15 -14.34 -15.61
C SER A 222 -1.11 -13.89 -16.65
N ASP A 223 -1.48 -12.94 -17.50
CA ASP A 223 -0.64 -12.38 -18.56
C ASP A 223 0.12 -11.10 -18.15
N TYR A 224 0.09 -10.74 -16.87
CA TYR A 224 0.83 -9.61 -16.29
C TYR A 224 2.01 -10.12 -15.46
N VAL A 225 3.14 -9.41 -15.55
CA VAL A 225 4.27 -9.58 -14.62
C VAL A 225 4.00 -8.71 -13.37
N ILE A 226 4.04 -9.30 -12.19
CA ILE A 226 3.89 -8.57 -10.92
C ILE A 226 5.22 -7.91 -10.59
N TYR A 227 5.19 -6.62 -10.30
CA TYR A 227 6.34 -5.83 -9.88
C TYR A 227 6.18 -5.35 -8.45
N SER A 228 7.16 -5.67 -7.60
CA SER A 228 7.24 -5.22 -6.21
C SER A 228 8.70 -5.09 -5.78
N SER A 229 8.99 -4.20 -4.83
CA SER A 229 10.27 -4.20 -4.11
C SER A 229 10.28 -5.14 -2.90
N ASN A 230 9.12 -5.70 -2.52
CA ASN A 230 8.97 -6.66 -1.43
C ASN A 230 9.15 -8.09 -1.94
N THR A 231 10.39 -8.44 -2.36
CA THR A 231 10.71 -9.75 -2.95
C THR A 231 10.41 -10.90 -2.00
N LYS A 232 10.69 -10.74 -0.72
CA LYS A 232 10.57 -11.81 0.28
C LYS A 232 9.15 -12.36 0.37
N ASP A 233 8.14 -11.49 0.30
CA ASP A 233 6.75 -11.89 0.45
C ASP A 233 6.15 -12.29 -0.90
N PHE A 234 6.45 -11.53 -1.97
CA PHE A 234 5.85 -11.77 -3.29
C PHE A 234 6.41 -13.00 -4.00
N GLU A 235 7.71 -13.25 -3.95
CA GLU A 235 8.32 -14.34 -4.73
C GLU A 235 7.74 -15.73 -4.40
N PRO A 236 7.65 -16.18 -3.12
CA PRO A 236 7.06 -17.47 -2.82
C PRO A 236 5.57 -17.56 -3.14
N ILE A 237 4.81 -16.47 -2.94
CA ILE A 237 3.38 -16.41 -3.29
C ILE A 237 3.21 -16.51 -4.81
N CYS A 238 3.95 -15.73 -5.58
CA CYS A 238 3.88 -15.75 -7.04
C CYS A 238 4.27 -17.11 -7.61
N ARG A 239 5.33 -17.72 -7.06
CA ARG A 239 5.78 -19.08 -7.47
C ARG A 239 4.67 -20.10 -7.25
N SER A 240 4.03 -20.13 -6.09
CA SER A 240 2.93 -21.06 -5.78
C SER A 240 1.72 -20.88 -6.70
N LEU A 241 1.45 -19.62 -7.12
CA LEU A 241 0.34 -19.28 -8.02
C LEU A 241 0.68 -19.37 -9.50
N ALA A 242 1.92 -19.77 -9.84
CA ALA A 242 2.47 -19.75 -11.21
C ALA A 242 2.31 -18.36 -11.89
N LYS A 243 2.50 -17.28 -11.13
CA LYS A 243 2.45 -15.90 -11.59
C LYS A 243 3.85 -15.39 -11.92
N PRO A 244 4.04 -14.70 -13.07
CA PRO A 244 5.32 -14.05 -13.33
C PRO A 244 5.57 -12.93 -12.32
N PHE A 245 6.77 -12.90 -11.77
CA PHE A 245 7.23 -11.91 -10.80
C PHE A 245 8.58 -11.34 -11.20
N ALA A 246 8.77 -10.05 -11.02
CA ALA A 246 10.05 -9.40 -11.20
C ALA A 246 10.26 -8.35 -10.08
N PRO A 247 11.39 -8.43 -9.36
CA PRO A 247 11.74 -7.43 -8.36
C PRO A 247 12.09 -6.10 -9.03
N LEU A 248 11.68 -5.00 -8.38
CA LEU A 248 12.20 -3.67 -8.67
C LEU A 248 13.07 -3.23 -7.48
N SER A 249 14.36 -3.17 -7.70
CA SER A 249 15.38 -2.75 -6.73
C SER A 249 15.74 -1.26 -6.89
#